data_2f3478fd6c5c50a91a8dbc029fd12f0e
#
_entry.id   2f3478fd6c5c50a91a8dbc029fd12f0e
#
_cell.length_a   1.000
_cell.length_b   1.000
_cell.length_c   1.000
_cell.angle_alpha   90.00
_cell.angle_beta   90.00
_cell.angle_gamma   90.00
#
_symmetry.space_group_name_H-M   'P 1'
#
loop_
_entity.id
_entity.type
_entity.pdbx_description
1 polymer ?
#
loop_
_entity_poly.entity_id
_entity_poly.type
_entity_poly.pdbx_seq_one_letter_code
_entity_poly.pdbx_strand_id
1 'polypeptide(L)'
;YLTTVPTPYKVAFFEEFGKLCDLTVLFENKQVSYREKSWMIKDFHNFTAIFLRGFNIKDKKISVEAIKIIKNGNYDRVIIGCYSTITQMIAQKYMIDHKIPFIHSSDGGMIKEDSALQKKLKSYFIKNASAWLGTGKVTTEYLRYYGADEKKIITYPFTSIYDRDILPVPDSIAVKRQFRNQLKMYEDKIVLSVGQLI
;
A
#
# COMPACT_ATOMS: atom_id res chain seq x y z
N TYR A 1 -1.34 -9.76 6.12
CA TYR A 1 -1.32 -8.79 5.02
C TYR A 1 -0.13 -9.06 4.09
N LEU A 2 -0.32 -9.10 2.77
CA LEU A 2 0.77 -9.24 1.80
C LEU A 2 1.01 -7.92 1.05
N THR A 3 2.24 -7.40 1.07
CA THR A 3 2.62 -6.13 0.44
C THR A 3 4.06 -6.15 -0.07
N THR A 4 4.50 -5.09 -0.75
CA THR A 4 5.80 -5.04 -1.43
C THR A 4 6.98 -4.77 -0.49
N VAL A 5 7.02 -3.59 0.13
CA VAL A 5 8.15 -3.13 0.97
C VAL A 5 7.63 -2.35 2.18
N PRO A 6 8.39 -2.34 3.30
CA PRO A 6 8.05 -1.60 4.52
C PRO A 6 8.39 -0.11 4.35
N THR A 7 7.56 0.63 3.61
CA THR A 7 7.70 2.08 3.55
C THR A 7 7.24 2.73 4.86
N PRO A 8 7.80 3.89 5.29
CA PRO A 8 7.46 4.51 6.56
C PRO A 8 5.96 4.67 6.80
N TYR A 9 5.22 5.14 5.81
CA TYR A 9 3.77 5.33 5.92
C TYR A 9 2.99 4.00 6.01
N LYS A 10 3.46 2.93 5.36
CA LYS A 10 2.84 1.60 5.49
C LYS A 10 3.12 0.99 6.86
N VAL A 11 4.35 1.14 7.35
CA VAL A 11 4.70 0.66 8.69
C VAL A 11 3.89 1.41 9.75
N ALA A 12 3.77 2.74 9.64
CA ALA A 12 2.91 3.52 10.52
C ALA A 12 1.46 3.00 10.54
N PHE A 13 0.90 2.70 9.37
CA PHE A 13 -0.42 2.09 9.27
C PHE A 13 -0.48 0.71 9.93
N PHE A 14 0.51 -0.16 9.71
CA PHE A 14 0.53 -1.50 10.30
C PHE A 14 0.76 -1.48 11.81
N GLU A 15 1.52 -0.52 12.33
CA GLU A 15 1.67 -0.33 13.78
C GLU A 15 0.33 0.00 14.44
N GLU A 16 -0.48 0.87 13.85
CA GLU A 16 -1.81 1.18 14.37
C GLU A 16 -2.80 0.01 14.17
N PHE A 17 -2.74 -0.64 13.02
CA PHE A 17 -3.61 -1.77 12.72
C PHE A 17 -3.32 -2.98 13.64
N GLY A 18 -2.04 -3.25 13.93
CA GLY A 18 -1.63 -4.34 14.80
C GLY A 18 -2.03 -4.16 16.27
N LYS A 19 -2.42 -2.96 16.71
CA LYS A 19 -3.02 -2.75 18.02
C LYS A 19 -4.46 -3.30 18.12
N LEU A 20 -5.10 -3.53 16.97
CA LEU A 20 -6.50 -3.93 16.89
C LEU A 20 -6.69 -5.42 16.60
N CYS A 21 -5.64 -6.12 16.17
CA CYS A 21 -5.69 -7.54 15.84
C CYS A 21 -4.29 -8.16 15.85
N ASP A 22 -4.19 -9.49 15.90
CA ASP A 22 -2.93 -10.21 15.67
C ASP A 22 -2.57 -10.11 14.18
N LEU A 23 -1.67 -9.19 13.86
CA LEU A 23 -1.31 -8.84 12.49
C LEU A 23 0.01 -9.44 12.07
N THR A 24 -0.02 -10.27 11.03
CA THR A 24 1.18 -10.70 10.30
C THR A 24 1.27 -10.00 8.95
N VAL A 25 2.40 -9.35 8.68
CA VAL A 25 2.66 -8.65 7.42
C VAL A 25 3.78 -9.34 6.65
N LEU A 26 3.47 -9.81 5.45
CA LEU A 26 4.40 -10.42 4.53
C LEU A 26 4.93 -9.34 3.57
N PHE A 27 6.20 -9.04 3.66
CA PHE A 27 6.89 -8.13 2.76
C PHE A 27 7.65 -8.90 1.68
N GLU A 28 7.45 -8.51 0.42
CA GLU A 28 8.20 -9.12 -0.68
C GLU A 28 9.69 -8.80 -0.58
N ASN A 29 10.05 -7.56 -0.31
CA ASN A 29 11.43 -7.11 -0.20
C ASN A 29 11.66 -6.26 1.04
N LYS A 30 12.89 -6.28 1.55
CA LYS A 30 13.32 -5.36 2.63
C LYS A 30 13.48 -3.95 2.10
N GLN A 31 13.98 -3.83 0.87
CA GLN A 31 14.25 -2.57 0.19
C GLN A 31 14.17 -2.79 -1.33
N VAL A 32 13.97 -1.71 -2.07
CA VAL A 32 14.04 -1.67 -3.54
C VAL A 32 14.98 -0.55 -3.97
N SER A 33 15.64 -0.71 -5.13
CA SER A 33 16.73 0.16 -5.58
C SER A 33 16.31 1.62 -5.80
N TYR A 34 15.05 1.84 -6.16
CA TYR A 34 14.49 3.16 -6.43
C TYR A 34 13.99 3.93 -5.18
N ARG A 35 14.19 3.37 -3.98
CA ARG A 35 13.81 4.02 -2.71
C ARG A 35 15.04 4.44 -1.91
N GLU A 36 14.95 5.59 -1.27
CA GLU A 36 15.98 6.08 -0.35
C GLU A 36 16.28 5.08 0.77
N LYS A 37 17.56 4.89 1.09
CA LYS A 37 17.98 3.99 2.18
C LYS A 37 17.45 4.42 3.55
N SER A 38 17.25 5.70 3.74
CA SER A 38 16.65 6.29 4.96
C SER A 38 15.21 5.83 5.21
N TRP A 39 14.52 5.31 4.18
CA TRP A 39 13.17 4.78 4.30
C TRP A 39 13.13 3.33 4.81
N MET A 40 14.29 2.72 5.04
CA MET A 40 14.35 1.35 5.53
C MET A 40 14.04 1.32 7.04
N ILE A 41 12.85 0.83 7.39
CA ILE A 41 12.45 0.58 8.77
C ILE A 41 12.87 -0.83 9.16
N LYS A 42 13.44 -0.98 10.35
CA LYS A 42 13.97 -2.25 10.86
C LYS A 42 13.20 -2.75 12.08
N ASP A 43 12.55 -1.85 12.80
CA ASP A 43 11.87 -2.17 14.05
C ASP A 43 10.35 -2.15 13.85
N PHE A 44 9.71 -3.25 14.27
CA PHE A 44 8.27 -3.45 14.18
C PHE A 44 7.79 -3.90 15.56
N HIS A 45 6.77 -3.22 16.10
CA HIS A 45 6.37 -3.41 17.51
C HIS A 45 5.01 -4.09 17.64
N ASN A 46 4.02 -3.66 16.86
CA ASN A 46 2.64 -4.10 17.01
C ASN A 46 2.21 -5.13 15.96
N PHE A 47 3.13 -5.62 15.15
CA PHE A 47 2.84 -6.66 14.16
C PHE A 47 4.04 -7.56 13.88
N THR A 48 3.79 -8.77 13.42
CA THR A 48 4.84 -9.70 12.98
C THR A 48 5.20 -9.43 11.53
N ALA A 49 6.45 -9.02 11.28
CA ALA A 49 6.97 -8.78 9.94
C ALA A 49 7.72 -10.02 9.40
N ILE A 50 7.30 -10.54 8.26
CA ILE A 50 7.96 -11.65 7.57
C ILE A 50 8.43 -11.16 6.19
N PHE A 51 9.73 -11.31 5.93
CA PHE A 51 10.32 -11.01 4.62
C PHE A 51 10.41 -12.28 3.80
N LEU A 52 9.67 -12.31 2.70
CA LEU A 52 9.56 -13.49 1.84
C LEU A 52 10.90 -13.85 1.20
N ARG A 53 11.23 -15.14 1.22
CA ARG A 53 12.31 -15.72 0.44
C ARG A 53 11.85 -15.98 -0.99
N GLY A 54 12.76 -15.89 -1.95
CA GLY A 54 12.45 -16.08 -3.36
C GLY A 54 13.50 -15.48 -4.26
N PHE A 55 13.23 -15.47 -5.55
CA PHE A 55 14.13 -14.92 -6.56
C PHE A 55 13.78 -13.45 -6.85
N ASN A 56 14.80 -12.62 -7.01
CA ASN A 56 14.63 -11.25 -7.48
C ASN A 56 15.00 -11.15 -8.95
N ILE A 57 14.08 -10.59 -9.73
CA ILE A 57 14.36 -10.12 -11.10
C ILE A 57 14.28 -8.60 -11.02
N LYS A 58 15.46 -7.95 -10.97
CA LYS A 58 15.57 -6.53 -10.59
C LYS A 58 14.92 -6.34 -9.21
N ASP A 59 14.03 -5.35 -9.07
CA ASP A 59 13.32 -5.06 -7.80
C ASP A 59 12.02 -5.86 -7.62
N LYS A 60 11.73 -6.81 -8.52
CA LYS A 60 10.52 -7.64 -8.44
C LYS A 60 10.85 -9.01 -7.86
N LYS A 61 10.23 -9.34 -6.75
CA LYS A 61 10.35 -10.67 -6.15
C LYS A 61 9.36 -11.65 -6.76
N ILE A 62 9.83 -12.86 -6.98
CA ILE A 62 9.00 -14.03 -7.30
C ILE A 62 9.14 -15.00 -6.12
N SER A 63 8.07 -15.17 -5.36
CA SER A 63 8.04 -16.01 -4.17
C SER A 63 6.76 -16.84 -4.12
N VAL A 64 6.92 -18.12 -3.89
CA VAL A 64 5.82 -19.04 -3.56
C VAL A 64 5.69 -19.23 -2.04
N GLU A 65 6.59 -18.64 -1.25
CA GLU A 65 6.55 -18.75 0.21
C GLU A 65 5.29 -18.11 0.80
N ALA A 66 4.78 -17.03 0.18
CA ALA A 66 3.51 -16.43 0.55
C ALA A 66 2.37 -17.46 0.55
N ILE A 67 2.31 -18.34 -0.46
CA ILE A 67 1.31 -19.42 -0.52
C ILE A 67 1.48 -20.38 0.64
N LYS A 68 2.72 -20.80 0.96
CA LYS A 68 2.99 -21.71 2.08
C LYS A 68 2.53 -21.12 3.41
N ILE A 69 2.80 -19.83 3.62
CA ILE A 69 2.41 -19.11 4.83
C ILE A 69 0.89 -18.98 4.90
N ILE A 70 0.22 -18.60 3.80
CA ILE A 70 -1.24 -18.48 3.75
C ILE A 70 -1.91 -19.85 4.00
N LYS A 71 -1.38 -20.91 3.39
CA LYS A 71 -1.93 -22.27 3.54
C LYS A 71 -1.79 -22.82 4.94
N ASN A 72 -0.66 -22.60 5.58
CA ASN A 72 -0.32 -23.21 6.87
C ASN A 72 -0.67 -22.31 8.07
N GLY A 73 -0.87 -21.01 7.83
CA GLY A 73 -1.29 -20.05 8.83
C GLY A 73 -2.80 -20.12 9.02
N ASN A 74 -3.24 -20.22 10.24
CA ASN A 74 -4.66 -20.22 10.58
C ASN A 74 -5.19 -18.78 10.65
N TYR A 75 -5.18 -18.08 9.51
CA TYR A 75 -5.59 -16.68 9.43
C TYR A 75 -7.10 -16.53 9.21
N ASP A 76 -7.76 -15.75 10.03
CA ASP A 76 -9.18 -15.41 9.84
C ASP A 76 -9.40 -14.60 8.57
N ARG A 77 -8.46 -13.76 8.21
CA ARG A 77 -8.54 -12.89 7.03
C ARG A 77 -7.18 -12.73 6.36
N VAL A 78 -7.19 -12.77 5.03
CA VAL A 78 -6.02 -12.47 4.21
C VAL A 78 -6.29 -11.21 3.42
N ILE A 79 -5.37 -10.24 3.50
CA ILE A 79 -5.45 -8.97 2.77
C ILE A 79 -4.28 -8.92 1.79
N ILE A 80 -4.56 -8.64 0.52
CA ILE A 80 -3.57 -8.47 -0.53
C ILE A 80 -3.51 -7.01 -0.95
N GLY A 81 -2.32 -6.41 -0.84
CA GLY A 81 -2.12 -4.98 -1.06
C GLY A 81 -2.17 -4.51 -2.51
N CYS A 82 -2.09 -5.40 -3.48
CA CYS A 82 -2.28 -5.11 -4.91
C CYS A 82 -2.17 -6.39 -5.75
N TYR A 83 -2.14 -6.25 -7.07
CA TYR A 83 -1.84 -7.34 -8.03
C TYR A 83 -0.72 -6.94 -9.01
N SER A 84 0.11 -5.97 -8.64
CA SER A 84 1.14 -5.41 -9.52
C SER A 84 2.43 -6.24 -9.56
N THR A 85 2.60 -7.17 -8.62
CA THR A 85 3.78 -8.03 -8.55
C THR A 85 3.42 -9.48 -8.84
N ILE A 86 4.39 -10.24 -9.37
CA ILE A 86 4.21 -11.66 -9.68
C ILE A 86 3.89 -12.44 -8.40
N THR A 87 4.54 -12.15 -7.28
CA THR A 87 4.28 -12.80 -5.99
C THR A 87 2.82 -12.64 -5.56
N GLN A 88 2.28 -11.43 -5.63
CA GLN A 88 0.89 -11.16 -5.25
C GLN A 88 -0.10 -11.78 -6.24
N MET A 89 0.21 -11.74 -7.55
CA MET A 89 -0.62 -12.42 -8.56
C MET A 89 -0.68 -13.94 -8.35
N ILE A 90 0.45 -14.58 -8.05
CA ILE A 90 0.50 -16.02 -7.76
C ILE A 90 -0.27 -16.34 -6.48
N ALA A 91 -0.10 -15.55 -5.41
CA ALA A 91 -0.83 -15.73 -4.16
C ALA A 91 -2.35 -15.56 -4.35
N GLN A 92 -2.78 -14.53 -5.07
CA GLN A 92 -4.21 -14.32 -5.38
C GLN A 92 -4.76 -15.48 -6.24
N LYS A 93 -4.03 -15.87 -7.31
CA LYS A 93 -4.47 -17.00 -8.14
C LYS A 93 -4.64 -18.27 -7.32
N TYR A 94 -3.70 -18.57 -6.43
CA TYR A 94 -3.81 -19.72 -5.53
C TYR A 94 -5.08 -19.65 -4.67
N MET A 95 -5.35 -18.48 -4.06
CA MET A 95 -6.56 -18.32 -3.23
C MET A 95 -7.85 -18.43 -4.06
N ILE A 96 -7.87 -17.88 -5.28
CA ILE A 96 -9.02 -18.02 -6.19
C ILE A 96 -9.27 -19.48 -6.55
N ASP A 97 -8.23 -20.20 -6.98
CA ASP A 97 -8.33 -21.61 -7.38
C ASP A 97 -8.78 -22.54 -6.23
N HIS A 98 -8.39 -22.21 -5.00
CA HIS A 98 -8.74 -22.97 -3.79
C HIS A 98 -9.92 -22.41 -3.02
N LYS A 99 -10.61 -21.39 -3.56
CA LYS A 99 -11.78 -20.74 -2.94
C LYS A 99 -11.49 -20.17 -1.54
N ILE A 100 -10.26 -19.74 -1.31
CA ILE A 100 -9.84 -19.07 -0.06
C ILE A 100 -10.26 -17.61 -0.16
N PRO A 101 -11.14 -17.11 0.73
CA PRO A 101 -11.57 -15.72 0.68
C PRO A 101 -10.42 -14.78 1.03
N PHE A 102 -10.30 -13.68 0.28
CA PHE A 102 -9.33 -12.64 0.55
C PHE A 102 -9.90 -11.25 0.31
N ILE A 103 -9.31 -10.26 0.95
CA ILE A 103 -9.64 -8.85 0.78
C ILE A 103 -8.60 -8.24 -0.15
N HIS A 104 -9.05 -7.54 -1.18
CA HIS A 104 -8.18 -6.78 -2.06
C HIS A 104 -8.07 -5.33 -1.55
N SER A 105 -6.86 -4.88 -1.23
CA SER A 105 -6.58 -3.51 -0.81
C SER A 105 -5.92 -2.73 -1.93
N SER A 106 -6.44 -1.54 -2.21
CA SER A 106 -5.88 -0.64 -3.21
C SER A 106 -5.67 0.75 -2.64
N ASP A 107 -4.45 1.25 -2.75
CA ASP A 107 -4.06 2.60 -2.33
C ASP A 107 -4.05 3.62 -3.49
N GLY A 108 -4.67 3.26 -4.60
CA GLY A 108 -4.80 4.08 -5.79
C GLY A 108 -5.38 3.30 -6.96
N GLY A 109 -5.45 3.94 -8.07
CA GLY A 109 -5.92 3.35 -9.33
C GLY A 109 -6.67 4.39 -10.14
N MET A 110 -6.33 4.52 -11.40
CA MET A 110 -7.07 5.35 -12.36
C MET A 110 -7.56 4.47 -13.49
N ILE A 111 -8.80 4.69 -13.89
CA ILE A 111 -9.37 4.08 -15.09
C ILE A 111 -8.61 4.66 -16.28
N LYS A 112 -8.03 3.77 -17.07
CA LYS A 112 -7.28 4.10 -18.30
C LYS A 112 -7.85 3.29 -19.46
N GLU A 113 -7.50 3.69 -20.66
CA GLU A 113 -7.73 2.88 -21.85
C GLU A 113 -6.83 1.64 -21.79
N ASP A 114 -7.39 0.52 -21.39
CA ASP A 114 -6.70 -0.76 -21.34
C ASP A 114 -6.95 -1.54 -22.64
N SER A 115 -5.95 -2.29 -23.07
CA SER A 115 -6.21 -3.34 -24.06
C SER A 115 -7.16 -4.40 -23.48
N ALA A 116 -7.86 -5.15 -24.33
CA ALA A 116 -8.79 -6.19 -23.89
C ALA A 116 -8.14 -7.19 -22.92
N LEU A 117 -6.87 -7.56 -23.19
CA LEU A 117 -6.11 -8.48 -22.33
C LEU A 117 -5.79 -7.87 -20.96
N GLN A 118 -5.36 -6.60 -20.93
CA GLN A 118 -5.09 -5.89 -19.67
C GLN A 118 -6.36 -5.75 -18.84
N LYS A 119 -7.48 -5.37 -19.47
CA LYS A 119 -8.77 -5.27 -18.79
C LYS A 119 -9.21 -6.62 -18.21
N LYS A 120 -9.07 -7.70 -19.00
CA LYS A 120 -9.39 -9.07 -18.54
C LYS A 120 -8.54 -9.48 -17.34
N LEU A 121 -7.24 -9.17 -17.36
CA LEU A 121 -6.32 -9.51 -16.27
C LEU A 121 -6.66 -8.74 -14.99
N LYS A 122 -6.85 -7.44 -15.09
CA LYS A 122 -7.23 -6.59 -13.95
C LYS A 122 -8.56 -7.05 -13.34
N SER A 123 -9.57 -7.25 -14.20
CA SER A 123 -10.88 -7.75 -13.76
C SER A 123 -10.78 -9.12 -13.11
N TYR A 124 -9.91 -10.01 -13.60
CA TYR A 124 -9.73 -11.33 -12.99
C TYR A 124 -9.28 -11.24 -11.53
N PHE A 125 -8.28 -10.41 -11.22
CA PHE A 125 -7.78 -10.28 -9.85
C PHE A 125 -8.72 -9.46 -8.96
N ILE A 126 -9.35 -8.41 -9.49
CA ILE A 126 -10.20 -7.54 -8.69
C ILE A 126 -11.53 -8.22 -8.36
N LYS A 127 -12.27 -8.74 -9.33
CA LYS A 127 -13.62 -9.28 -9.11
C LYS A 127 -13.70 -10.54 -8.24
N ASN A 128 -12.60 -11.28 -8.11
CA ASN A 128 -12.58 -12.54 -7.35
C ASN A 128 -12.23 -12.37 -5.87
N ALA A 129 -12.01 -11.16 -5.38
CA ALA A 129 -11.88 -10.89 -3.96
C ALA A 129 -13.25 -10.99 -3.27
N SER A 130 -13.25 -11.25 -1.97
CA SER A 130 -14.48 -11.34 -1.15
C SER A 130 -14.94 -9.99 -0.63
N ALA A 131 -14.00 -9.02 -0.50
CA ALA A 131 -14.24 -7.62 -0.13
C ALA A 131 -13.08 -6.75 -0.64
N TRP A 132 -13.26 -5.44 -0.62
CA TRP A 132 -12.28 -4.48 -1.13
C TRP A 132 -12.08 -3.33 -0.15
N LEU A 133 -10.83 -2.88 -0.04
CA LEU A 133 -10.42 -1.70 0.70
C LEU A 133 -9.92 -0.66 -0.30
N GLY A 134 -10.51 0.52 -0.30
CA GLY A 134 -10.12 1.64 -1.15
C GLY A 134 -9.81 2.88 -0.35
N THR A 135 -8.82 3.66 -0.75
CA THR A 135 -8.38 4.85 0.00
C THR A 135 -9.18 6.11 -0.30
N GLY A 136 -10.14 6.04 -1.21
CA GLY A 136 -10.97 7.18 -1.57
C GLY A 136 -11.86 6.95 -2.79
N LYS A 137 -12.61 7.98 -3.19
CA LYS A 137 -13.61 7.89 -4.25
C LYS A 137 -13.04 7.37 -5.57
N VAL A 138 -11.91 7.89 -6.02
CA VAL A 138 -11.29 7.47 -7.29
C VAL A 138 -10.91 6.00 -7.28
N THR A 139 -10.35 5.51 -6.16
CA THR A 139 -10.03 4.09 -5.98
C THR A 139 -11.29 3.23 -5.96
N THR A 140 -12.36 3.69 -5.32
CA THR A 140 -13.65 3.00 -5.29
C THR A 140 -14.24 2.86 -6.71
N GLU A 141 -14.20 3.93 -7.50
CA GLU A 141 -14.65 3.91 -8.90
C GLU A 141 -13.81 2.95 -9.75
N TYR A 142 -12.49 2.95 -9.54
CA TYR A 142 -11.56 2.03 -10.18
C TYR A 142 -11.91 0.55 -9.87
N LEU A 143 -12.07 0.22 -8.60
CA LEU A 143 -12.40 -1.15 -8.17
C LEU A 143 -13.73 -1.61 -8.78
N ARG A 144 -14.76 -0.75 -8.74
CA ARG A 144 -16.06 -1.01 -9.34
C ARG A 144 -15.97 -1.24 -10.84
N TYR A 145 -15.19 -0.42 -11.55
CA TYR A 145 -15.01 -0.54 -13.01
C TYR A 145 -14.42 -1.89 -13.43
N TYR A 146 -13.55 -2.48 -12.59
CA TYR A 146 -12.97 -3.81 -12.84
C TYR A 146 -13.71 -4.95 -12.17
N GLY A 147 -14.90 -4.71 -11.63
CA GLY A 147 -15.86 -5.75 -11.23
C GLY A 147 -15.93 -6.05 -9.74
N ALA A 148 -15.47 -5.17 -8.87
CA ALA A 148 -15.72 -5.25 -7.44
C ALA A 148 -17.20 -5.01 -7.14
N ASP A 149 -17.75 -5.77 -6.18
CA ASP A 149 -19.10 -5.55 -5.65
C ASP A 149 -19.10 -4.27 -4.79
N GLU A 150 -19.79 -3.24 -5.28
CA GLU A 150 -19.85 -1.92 -4.64
C GLU A 150 -20.29 -1.98 -3.17
N LYS A 151 -21.21 -2.88 -2.84
CA LYS A 151 -21.73 -3.06 -1.49
C LYS A 151 -20.69 -3.61 -0.50
N LYS A 152 -19.58 -4.17 -1.03
CA LYS A 152 -18.49 -4.75 -0.25
C LYS A 152 -17.20 -3.94 -0.34
N ILE A 153 -17.23 -2.76 -0.97
CA ILE A 153 -16.10 -1.84 -0.97
C ILE A 153 -16.16 -1.00 0.28
N ILE A 154 -15.12 -1.09 1.10
CA ILE A 154 -14.93 -0.26 2.29
C ILE A 154 -13.94 0.84 1.92
N THR A 155 -14.40 2.08 1.96
CA THR A 155 -13.51 3.23 1.80
C THR A 155 -12.97 3.64 3.15
N TYR A 156 -11.63 3.75 3.25
CA TYR A 156 -10.95 4.19 4.46
C TYR A 156 -9.98 5.33 4.13
N PRO A 157 -9.96 6.38 4.94
CA PRO A 157 -8.99 7.46 4.75
C PRO A 157 -7.60 6.96 5.17
N PHE A 158 -6.70 6.88 4.21
CA PHE A 158 -5.32 6.51 4.49
C PHE A 158 -4.50 7.77 4.78
N THR A 159 -3.91 7.82 5.97
CA THR A 159 -2.98 8.88 6.35
C THR A 159 -1.69 8.28 6.90
N SER A 160 -0.59 9.00 6.74
CA SER A 160 0.71 8.68 7.32
C SER A 160 1.22 9.77 8.25
N ILE A 161 0.35 10.70 8.62
CA ILE A 161 0.67 11.82 9.50
C ILE A 161 0.10 11.50 10.88
N TYR A 162 0.94 11.54 11.91
CA TYR A 162 0.53 11.43 13.31
C TYR A 162 0.17 12.80 13.86
N ASP A 163 -0.62 12.84 14.93
CA ASP A 163 -0.97 14.10 15.61
C ASP A 163 0.26 14.90 16.04
N ARG A 164 1.34 14.22 16.44
CA ARG A 164 2.62 14.83 16.79
C ARG A 164 3.31 15.55 15.61
N ASP A 165 2.94 15.21 14.37
CA ASP A 165 3.51 15.78 13.14
C ASP A 165 2.73 17.04 12.71
N ILE A 166 1.62 17.33 13.37
CA ILE A 166 0.76 18.48 13.10
C ILE A 166 1.19 19.62 14.02
N LEU A 167 1.52 20.76 13.44
CA LEU A 167 1.81 21.95 14.22
C LEU A 167 0.56 22.38 15.00
N PRO A 168 0.63 22.49 16.35
CA PRO A 168 -0.53 22.83 17.18
C PRO A 168 -1.06 24.24 16.89
N VAL A 169 -0.18 25.14 16.45
CA VAL A 169 -0.54 26.51 16.04
C VAL A 169 0.20 26.83 14.75
N PRO A 170 -0.46 27.40 13.75
CA PRO A 170 0.21 27.85 12.53
C PRO A 170 1.28 28.89 12.85
N ASP A 171 2.43 28.79 12.20
CA ASP A 171 3.48 29.80 12.33
C ASP A 171 2.98 31.20 12.02
N SER A 172 3.41 32.15 12.81
CA SER A 172 3.10 33.54 12.58
C SER A 172 3.67 34.08 11.28
N ILE A 173 3.08 35.13 10.73
CA ILE A 173 3.58 35.81 9.51
C ILE A 173 5.06 36.19 9.66
N ALA A 174 5.48 36.59 10.86
CA ALA A 174 6.87 36.98 11.14
C ALA A 174 7.81 35.77 11.01
N VAL A 175 7.45 34.62 11.57
CA VAL A 175 8.21 33.36 11.46
C VAL A 175 8.28 32.89 10.00
N LYS A 176 7.17 32.90 9.29
CA LYS A 176 7.14 32.58 7.86
C LYS A 176 8.06 33.49 7.04
N ARG A 177 8.06 34.79 7.32
CA ARG A 177 8.93 35.74 6.64
C ARG A 177 10.40 35.50 6.97
N GLN A 178 10.72 35.14 8.20
CA GLN A 178 12.08 34.76 8.60
C GLN A 178 12.58 33.54 7.83
N PHE A 179 11.78 32.43 7.75
CA PHE A 179 12.15 31.24 6.98
C PHE A 179 12.30 31.55 5.49
N ARG A 180 11.41 32.35 4.90
CA ARG A 180 11.52 32.77 3.51
C ARG A 180 12.84 33.51 3.24
N ASN A 181 13.24 34.42 4.11
CA ASN A 181 14.50 35.12 3.99
C ASN A 181 15.71 34.20 4.10
N GLN A 182 15.70 33.26 5.06
CA GLN A 182 16.76 32.26 5.22
C GLN A 182 16.90 31.37 3.97
N LEU A 183 15.79 30.98 3.35
CA LEU A 183 15.74 30.16 2.15
C LEU A 183 15.90 30.98 0.86
N LYS A 184 16.08 32.31 0.95
CA LYS A 184 16.16 33.24 -0.20
C LYS A 184 14.96 33.14 -1.14
N MET A 185 13.77 32.94 -0.57
CA MET A 185 12.49 32.86 -1.29
C MET A 185 11.77 34.21 -1.16
N TYR A 186 11.87 35.05 -2.16
CA TYR A 186 11.37 36.44 -2.12
C TYR A 186 10.03 36.61 -2.87
N GLU A 187 9.56 35.56 -3.53
CA GLU A 187 8.30 35.57 -4.30
C GLU A 187 7.10 35.68 -3.37
N ASP A 188 6.08 36.43 -3.78
CA ASP A 188 4.84 36.59 -3.01
C ASP A 188 4.08 35.27 -2.85
N LYS A 189 4.12 34.44 -3.88
CA LYS A 189 3.46 33.12 -3.91
C LYS A 189 4.48 32.02 -4.12
N ILE A 190 4.43 31.00 -3.29
CA ILE A 190 5.29 29.82 -3.37
C ILE A 190 4.40 28.60 -3.59
N VAL A 191 4.69 27.81 -4.62
CA VAL A 191 4.09 26.50 -4.84
C VAL A 191 5.13 25.45 -4.52
N LEU A 192 4.85 24.64 -3.50
CA LEU A 192 5.70 23.51 -3.10
C LEU A 192 5.19 22.21 -3.70
N SER A 193 6.06 21.50 -4.39
CA SER A 193 5.83 20.11 -4.79
C SER A 193 6.83 19.22 -4.09
N VAL A 194 6.33 18.21 -3.37
CA VAL A 194 7.14 17.22 -2.67
C VAL A 194 6.90 15.86 -3.30
N GLY A 195 7.93 15.25 -3.85
CA GLY A 195 7.81 13.96 -4.51
C GLY A 195 9.13 13.48 -5.07
N GLN A 196 9.13 12.26 -5.57
CA GLN A 196 10.27 11.72 -6.29
C GLN A 196 10.22 12.21 -7.74
N LEU A 197 11.32 12.81 -8.22
CA LEU A 197 11.49 13.09 -9.65
C LEU A 197 11.81 11.74 -10.34
N ILE A 198 10.98 11.36 -11.31
CA ILE A 198 11.12 10.13 -12.08
C ILE A 198 11.47 10.51 -13.51
#